data_853775cccb4f8cd909980be6622d9743
#
_entry.id   853775cccb4f8cd909980be6622d9743
#
_cell.length_a   1.000
_cell.length_b   1.000
_cell.length_c   1.000
_cell.angle_alpha   90.00
_cell.angle_beta   90.00
_cell.angle_gamma   90.00
#
_symmetry.space_group_name_H-M   'P 1'
#
loop_
_entity.id
_entity.type
_entity.pdbx_description
1 polymer ?
#
loop_
_entity_poly.entity_id
_entity_poly.type
_entity_poly.pdbx_seq_one_letter_code
_entity_poly.pdbx_strand_id
1 'polypeptide(L)'
;PAALFEDLFYTALQRFRDEQGLGRRKAKFRFKNKLMSLDSTTITLCCNLFPWAKFRKAKGGVKAHVLLDHDDYMPGYVLITDAKRSDVKMADAFTLNAGSIVVMDRGYNDYGLFGRWTSQEIYFVTRLKDNTAYAVVEECAVPQGRNIRADQFIRFTGAQAQRDCPCLLRRVVVWDEKNQREIE
;
A
#
# COMPACT_ATOMS: atom_id res chain seq x y z
N PRO A 1 28.84 -4.35 -5.27
CA PRO A 1 28.06 -5.22 -6.18
C PRO A 1 26.56 -4.95 -6.14
N ALA A 2 25.93 -4.80 -4.93
CA ALA A 2 24.48 -4.59 -4.86
C ALA A 2 24.03 -3.29 -5.55
N ALA A 3 24.72 -2.19 -5.31
CA ALA A 3 24.45 -0.90 -5.95
C ALA A 3 24.52 -0.97 -7.48
N LEU A 4 25.45 -1.78 -8.04
CA LEU A 4 25.55 -1.95 -9.48
C LEU A 4 24.28 -2.60 -10.08
N PHE A 5 23.72 -3.60 -9.41
CA PHE A 5 22.48 -4.24 -9.86
C PHE A 5 21.27 -3.32 -9.69
N GLU A 6 21.25 -2.51 -8.64
CA GLU A 6 20.24 -1.49 -8.41
C GLU A 6 20.27 -0.44 -9.52
N ASP A 7 21.44 0.12 -9.83
CA ASP A 7 21.65 1.07 -10.92
C ASP A 7 21.26 0.50 -12.27
N LEU A 8 21.65 -0.77 -12.54
CA LEU A 8 21.28 -1.46 -13.76
C LEU A 8 19.77 -1.63 -13.90
N PHE A 9 19.10 -2.01 -12.80
CA PHE A 9 17.66 -2.17 -12.77
C PHE A 9 16.94 -0.85 -13.11
N TYR A 10 17.26 0.24 -12.41
CA TYR A 10 16.61 1.53 -12.65
C TYR A 10 16.97 2.12 -14.01
N THR A 11 18.20 1.91 -14.50
CA THR A 11 18.61 2.33 -15.85
C THR A 11 17.81 1.57 -16.93
N ALA A 12 17.67 0.26 -16.78
CA ALA A 12 16.90 -0.55 -17.71
C ALA A 12 15.41 -0.17 -17.69
N LEU A 13 14.86 0.06 -16.49
CA LEU A 13 13.47 0.49 -16.31
C LEU A 13 13.21 1.85 -16.98
N GLN A 14 14.11 2.82 -16.82
CA GLN A 14 14.00 4.13 -17.45
C GLN A 14 14.05 4.02 -18.97
N ARG A 15 15.02 3.27 -19.52
CA ARG A 15 15.11 3.04 -20.98
C ARG A 15 13.82 2.42 -21.51
N PHE A 16 13.29 1.42 -20.82
CA PHE A 16 12.06 0.76 -21.24
C PHE A 16 10.86 1.73 -21.25
N ARG A 17 10.77 2.62 -20.27
CA ARG A 17 9.74 3.67 -20.23
C ARG A 17 9.85 4.63 -21.40
N ASP A 18 11.07 5.09 -21.70
CA ASP A 18 11.35 6.06 -22.78
C ASP A 18 11.05 5.45 -24.16
N GLU A 19 11.51 4.21 -24.41
CA GLU A 19 11.32 3.52 -25.69
C GLU A 19 9.86 3.15 -25.96
N GLN A 20 9.12 2.72 -24.95
CA GLN A 20 7.75 2.27 -25.12
C GLN A 20 6.72 3.41 -25.02
N GLY A 21 7.14 4.64 -24.73
CA GLY A 21 6.23 5.77 -24.50
C GLY A 21 5.24 5.51 -23.35
N LEU A 22 5.63 4.69 -22.39
CA LEU A 22 4.84 4.37 -21.21
C LEU A 22 4.65 5.62 -20.35
N GLY A 23 3.50 5.76 -19.71
CA GLY A 23 3.11 6.99 -19.00
C GLY A 23 2.17 7.89 -19.80
N ARG A 24 1.95 7.61 -21.09
CA ARG A 24 0.95 8.30 -21.92
C ARG A 24 -0.39 7.57 -22.02
N ARG A 25 -0.61 6.54 -21.21
CA ARG A 25 -1.88 5.80 -21.25
C ARG A 25 -3.03 6.67 -20.77
N LYS A 26 -4.17 6.56 -21.44
CA LYS A 26 -5.41 7.23 -21.00
C LYS A 26 -5.74 6.76 -19.59
N ALA A 27 -5.90 7.69 -18.65
CA ALA A 27 -6.26 7.39 -17.28
C ALA A 27 -7.55 6.54 -17.25
N LYS A 28 -7.49 5.38 -16.61
CA LYS A 28 -8.66 4.50 -16.40
C LYS A 28 -9.64 5.10 -15.39
N PHE A 29 -9.17 6.03 -14.58
CA PHE A 29 -9.92 6.63 -13.49
C PHE A 29 -10.28 8.07 -13.80
N ARG A 30 -11.35 8.58 -13.17
CA ARG A 30 -11.82 9.97 -13.34
C ARG A 30 -10.97 10.99 -12.58
N PHE A 31 -10.16 10.54 -11.61
CA PHE A 31 -9.24 11.40 -10.87
C PHE A 31 -7.89 11.48 -11.60
N LYS A 32 -7.17 12.59 -11.37
CA LYS A 32 -5.86 12.88 -11.97
C LYS A 32 -4.68 12.51 -11.06
N ASN A 33 -4.98 12.07 -9.84
CA ASN A 33 -3.99 11.70 -8.85
C ASN A 33 -3.18 10.50 -9.33
N LYS A 34 -1.89 10.48 -9.03
CA LYS A 34 -1.04 9.33 -9.28
C LYS A 34 -1.50 8.16 -8.41
N LEU A 35 -1.85 7.06 -9.04
CA LEU A 35 -2.30 5.84 -8.37
C LEU A 35 -1.16 4.82 -8.34
N MET A 36 -0.89 4.30 -7.15
CA MET A 36 0.14 3.29 -6.91
C MET A 36 -0.40 2.16 -6.05
N SER A 37 0.15 0.96 -6.25
CA SER A 37 -0.10 -0.18 -5.36
C SER A 37 1.18 -0.56 -4.64
N LEU A 38 1.09 -0.70 -3.33
CA LEU A 38 2.17 -1.18 -2.47
C LEU A 38 1.89 -2.62 -2.05
N ASP A 39 2.79 -3.52 -2.39
CA ASP A 39 2.72 -4.91 -1.99
C ASP A 39 4.11 -5.49 -1.69
N SER A 40 4.15 -6.62 -1.02
CA SER A 40 5.39 -7.33 -0.72
C SER A 40 5.30 -8.81 -1.06
N THR A 41 6.36 -9.31 -1.67
CA THR A 41 6.50 -10.72 -2.02
C THR A 41 7.67 -11.33 -1.26
N THR A 42 7.45 -12.47 -0.59
CA THR A 42 8.52 -13.20 0.10
C THR A 42 9.13 -14.23 -0.85
N ILE A 43 10.45 -14.11 -1.06
CA ILE A 43 11.25 -15.05 -1.84
C ILE A 43 11.96 -15.97 -0.85
N THR A 44 11.66 -17.26 -0.91
CA THR A 44 12.29 -18.27 -0.04
C THR A 44 13.69 -18.56 -0.51
N LEU A 45 14.65 -18.54 0.40
CA LEU A 45 16.06 -18.83 0.15
C LEU A 45 16.52 -20.06 0.91
N CYS A 46 17.50 -20.76 0.34
CA CYS A 46 18.17 -21.86 1.03
C CYS A 46 19.02 -21.34 2.20
N CYS A 47 18.70 -21.73 3.43
CA CYS A 47 19.42 -21.28 4.63
C CYS A 47 20.90 -21.65 4.65
N ASN A 48 21.28 -22.75 4.00
CA ASN A 48 22.67 -23.20 3.96
C ASN A 48 23.55 -22.29 3.08
N LEU A 49 22.96 -21.72 2.02
CA LEU A 49 23.63 -20.79 1.12
C LEU A 49 23.53 -19.34 1.58
N PHE A 50 22.46 -19.01 2.31
CA PHE A 50 22.15 -17.64 2.75
C PHE A 50 21.86 -17.58 4.25
N PRO A 51 22.85 -17.83 5.13
CA PRO A 51 22.64 -17.90 6.60
C PRO A 51 22.21 -16.56 7.21
N TRP A 52 22.47 -15.43 6.55
CA TRP A 52 22.03 -14.09 6.97
C TRP A 52 20.53 -13.86 6.78
N ALA A 53 19.90 -14.59 5.86
CA ALA A 53 18.50 -14.42 5.50
C ALA A 53 17.55 -15.34 6.31
N LYS A 54 17.97 -15.82 7.50
CA LYS A 54 17.14 -16.69 8.34
C LYS A 54 15.81 -16.05 8.70
N PHE A 55 14.72 -16.68 8.28
CA PHE A 55 13.36 -16.19 8.51
C PHE A 55 12.58 -17.03 9.53
N ARG A 56 12.68 -18.36 9.47
CA ARG A 56 12.10 -19.33 10.42
C ARG A 56 13.14 -20.37 10.77
N LYS A 57 12.83 -21.24 11.77
CA LYS A 57 13.77 -22.26 12.28
C LYS A 57 14.54 -23.05 11.20
N ALA A 58 13.95 -23.24 9.98
CA ALA A 58 14.56 -23.99 8.89
C ALA A 58 14.44 -23.32 7.51
N LYS A 59 14.03 -22.04 7.43
CA LYS A 59 13.83 -21.36 6.15
C LYS A 59 14.49 -19.99 6.15
N GLY A 60 15.20 -19.68 5.08
CA GLY A 60 15.65 -18.34 4.73
C GLY A 60 14.65 -17.63 3.83
N GLY A 61 14.67 -16.32 3.83
CA GLY A 61 13.85 -15.54 2.91
C GLY A 61 14.25 -14.07 2.89
N VAL A 62 14.04 -13.48 1.75
CA VAL A 62 14.04 -12.04 1.54
C VAL A 62 12.64 -11.58 1.15
N LYS A 63 12.34 -10.34 1.39
CA LYS A 63 11.07 -9.73 1.01
C LYS A 63 11.36 -8.60 0.02
N ALA A 64 10.70 -8.66 -1.13
CA ALA A 64 10.69 -7.59 -2.11
C ALA A 64 9.42 -6.75 -1.90
N HIS A 65 9.58 -5.49 -1.51
CA HIS A 65 8.49 -4.52 -1.42
C HIS A 65 8.48 -3.74 -2.73
N VAL A 66 7.34 -3.72 -3.39
CA VAL A 66 7.19 -3.09 -4.71
C VAL A 66 6.10 -2.03 -4.64
N LEU A 67 6.45 -0.82 -5.06
CA LEU A 67 5.49 0.24 -5.32
C LEU A 67 5.25 0.29 -6.84
N LEU A 68 4.11 -0.25 -7.27
CA LEU A 68 3.71 -0.32 -8.68
C LEU A 68 2.98 0.95 -9.10
N ASP A 69 3.43 1.56 -10.18
CA ASP A 69 2.76 2.70 -10.81
C ASP A 69 1.63 2.21 -11.73
N HIS A 70 0.42 2.72 -11.57
CA HIS A 70 -0.71 2.35 -12.42
C HIS A 70 -0.81 3.12 -13.73
N ASP A 71 0.03 4.12 -13.96
CA ASP A 71 0.08 4.83 -15.23
C ASP A 71 0.75 3.99 -16.32
N ASP A 72 1.78 3.24 -15.96
CA ASP A 72 2.55 2.42 -16.88
C ASP A 72 2.61 0.92 -16.48
N TYR A 73 2.09 0.56 -15.31
CA TYR A 73 2.18 -0.77 -14.71
C TYR A 73 3.62 -1.25 -14.49
N MET A 74 4.53 -0.31 -14.28
CA MET A 74 5.92 -0.61 -13.98
C MET A 74 6.22 -0.36 -12.50
N PRO A 75 7.19 -1.06 -11.92
CA PRO A 75 7.64 -0.76 -10.58
C PRO A 75 8.24 0.65 -10.54
N GLY A 76 7.62 1.53 -9.74
CA GLY A 76 8.17 2.85 -9.46
C GLY A 76 9.30 2.78 -8.45
N TYR A 77 9.23 1.79 -7.55
CA TYR A 77 10.20 1.57 -6.49
C TYR A 77 10.25 0.11 -6.08
N VAL A 78 11.45 -0.42 -5.84
CA VAL A 78 11.66 -1.78 -5.32
C VAL A 78 12.63 -1.72 -4.15
N LEU A 79 12.24 -2.30 -3.01
CA LEU A 79 13.08 -2.39 -1.83
C LEU A 79 13.19 -3.85 -1.38
N ILE A 80 14.41 -4.34 -1.25
CA ILE A 80 14.69 -5.69 -0.79
C ILE A 80 15.10 -5.67 0.68
N THR A 81 14.43 -6.47 1.50
CA THR A 81 14.73 -6.61 2.93
C THR A 81 14.82 -8.08 3.33
N ASP A 82 15.34 -8.36 4.54
CA ASP A 82 15.14 -9.67 5.13
C ASP A 82 13.63 -9.91 5.39
N ALA A 83 13.20 -11.16 5.30
CA ALA A 83 11.78 -11.52 5.43
C ALA A 83 11.20 -11.29 6.85
N LYS A 84 12.02 -10.91 7.84
CA LYS A 84 11.59 -10.60 9.20
C LYS A 84 11.11 -9.16 9.34
N ARG A 85 11.50 -8.26 8.44
CA ARG A 85 11.13 -6.86 8.53
C ARG A 85 9.62 -6.67 8.36
N SER A 86 9.08 -5.77 9.18
CA SER A 86 7.68 -5.37 9.10
C SER A 86 7.41 -4.57 7.82
N ASP A 87 6.34 -4.89 7.12
CA ASP A 87 5.90 -4.19 5.91
C ASP A 87 5.62 -2.70 6.20
N VAL A 88 5.05 -2.39 7.36
CA VAL A 88 4.76 -1.01 7.80
C VAL A 88 6.00 -0.13 7.80
N LYS A 89 7.13 -0.62 8.37
CA LYS A 89 8.38 0.15 8.42
C LYS A 89 8.97 0.43 7.04
N MET A 90 8.58 -0.37 6.05
CA MET A 90 9.04 -0.19 4.67
C MET A 90 8.20 0.82 3.90
N ALA A 91 6.94 1.03 4.29
CA ALA A 91 6.10 2.06 3.70
C ALA A 91 6.67 3.47 3.89
N ASP A 92 7.36 3.72 5.00
CA ASP A 92 8.04 5.00 5.26
C ASP A 92 9.30 5.24 4.40
N ALA A 93 9.85 4.20 3.79
CA ALA A 93 11.04 4.32 2.93
C ALA A 93 10.71 4.85 1.52
N PHE A 94 9.44 4.88 1.13
CA PHE A 94 9.02 5.36 -0.18
C PHE A 94 8.78 6.87 -0.16
N THR A 95 9.43 7.58 -1.07
CA THR A 95 9.17 9.00 -1.28
C THR A 95 7.94 9.16 -2.16
N LEU A 96 6.87 9.69 -1.60
CA LEU A 96 5.60 9.92 -2.25
C LEU A 96 5.31 11.42 -2.36
N ASN A 97 4.76 11.84 -3.48
CA ASN A 97 4.34 13.23 -3.66
C ASN A 97 2.95 13.45 -3.05
N ALA A 98 2.70 14.64 -2.51
CA ALA A 98 1.37 15.07 -2.10
C ALA A 98 0.35 14.87 -3.23
N GLY A 99 -0.85 14.45 -2.88
CA GLY A 99 -1.90 14.09 -3.84
C GLY A 99 -1.80 12.66 -4.40
N SER A 100 -0.74 11.90 -4.13
CA SER A 100 -0.67 10.48 -4.55
C SER A 100 -1.71 9.63 -3.82
N ILE A 101 -2.20 8.59 -4.49
CA ILE A 101 -3.09 7.57 -3.91
C ILE A 101 -2.33 6.25 -3.85
N VAL A 102 -2.22 5.66 -2.68
CA VAL A 102 -1.56 4.36 -2.48
C VAL A 102 -2.59 3.31 -2.06
N VAL A 103 -2.73 2.28 -2.86
CA VAL A 103 -3.52 1.09 -2.51
C VAL A 103 -2.60 0.07 -1.87
N MET A 104 -2.96 -0.45 -0.71
CA MET A 104 -2.15 -1.41 0.02
C MET A 104 -2.99 -2.46 0.73
N ASP A 105 -2.38 -3.58 1.01
CA ASP A 105 -2.97 -4.67 1.78
C ASP A 105 -3.08 -4.28 3.28
N ARG A 106 -3.99 -4.95 4.01
CA ARG A 106 -4.18 -4.71 5.46
C ARG A 106 -2.97 -5.06 6.33
N GLY A 107 -1.96 -5.72 5.80
CA GLY A 107 -0.68 -5.94 6.47
C GLY A 107 0.08 -4.65 6.75
N TYR A 108 -0.18 -3.61 5.97
CA TYR A 108 0.40 -2.28 6.14
C TYR A 108 -0.39 -1.38 7.11
N ASN A 109 -1.50 -1.86 7.69
CA ASN A 109 -2.31 -1.04 8.60
C ASN A 109 -1.54 -0.68 9.87
N ASP A 110 -1.22 0.59 9.98
CA ASP A 110 -0.55 1.22 11.10
C ASP A 110 -1.08 2.65 11.28
N TYR A 111 -1.50 2.98 12.49
CA TYR A 111 -2.13 4.28 12.76
C TYR A 111 -1.14 5.44 12.58
N GLY A 112 0.13 5.24 12.94
CA GLY A 112 1.17 6.25 12.71
C GLY A 112 1.42 6.50 11.23
N LEU A 113 1.41 5.45 10.39
CA LEU A 113 1.51 5.58 8.94
C LEU A 113 0.32 6.37 8.39
N PHE A 114 -0.90 6.06 8.81
CA PHE A 114 -2.10 6.76 8.38
C PHE A 114 -2.07 8.25 8.75
N GLY A 115 -1.68 8.57 10.00
CA GLY A 115 -1.55 9.94 10.45
C GLY A 115 -0.51 10.73 9.68
N ARG A 116 0.70 10.15 9.47
CA ARG A 116 1.76 10.78 8.68
C ARG A 116 1.34 11.02 7.23
N TRP A 117 0.81 10.02 6.56
CA TRP A 117 0.39 10.17 5.16
C TRP A 117 -0.74 11.19 5.01
N THR A 118 -1.71 11.18 5.92
CA THR A 118 -2.78 12.21 5.91
C THR A 118 -2.21 13.62 6.08
N SER A 119 -1.24 13.81 6.99
CA SER A 119 -0.60 15.12 7.19
C SER A 119 0.27 15.57 6.01
N GLN A 120 0.73 14.63 5.18
CA GLN A 120 1.50 14.88 3.96
C GLN A 120 0.62 14.94 2.70
N GLU A 121 -0.71 14.96 2.87
CA GLU A 121 -1.67 14.93 1.76
C GLU A 121 -1.53 13.70 0.83
N ILE A 122 -1.03 12.58 1.37
CA ILE A 122 -0.96 11.30 0.68
C ILE A 122 -2.24 10.54 1.02
N TYR A 123 -3.01 10.20 0.00
CA TYR A 123 -4.22 9.40 0.14
C TYR A 123 -3.87 7.91 0.14
N PHE A 124 -4.62 7.11 0.87
CA PHE A 124 -4.44 5.67 0.89
C PHE A 124 -5.78 4.93 0.87
N VAL A 125 -5.74 3.73 0.32
CA VAL A 125 -6.87 2.80 0.31
C VAL A 125 -6.36 1.46 0.84
N THR A 126 -6.97 0.99 1.91
CA THR A 126 -6.65 -0.31 2.51
C THR A 126 -7.91 -0.91 3.13
N ARG A 127 -7.91 -2.19 3.40
CA ARG A 127 -8.97 -2.83 4.16
C ARG A 127 -8.72 -2.67 5.66
N LEU A 128 -9.75 -2.40 6.43
CA LEU A 128 -9.66 -2.40 7.88
C LEU A 128 -9.36 -3.82 8.41
N LYS A 129 -8.70 -3.86 9.57
CA LYS A 129 -8.59 -5.11 10.35
C LYS A 129 -9.87 -5.30 11.14
N ASP A 130 -10.34 -6.53 11.25
CA ASP A 130 -11.60 -6.91 11.89
C ASP A 130 -11.72 -6.44 13.35
N ASN A 131 -10.59 -6.24 14.03
CA ASN A 131 -10.50 -5.77 15.42
C ASN A 131 -10.23 -4.26 15.54
N THR A 132 -10.40 -3.49 14.48
CA THR A 132 -10.18 -2.03 14.51
C THR A 132 -11.31 -1.35 15.30
N ALA A 133 -10.96 -0.63 16.36
CA ALA A 133 -11.91 0.13 17.15
C ALA A 133 -12.03 1.57 16.61
N TYR A 134 -13.23 1.93 16.17
CA TYR A 134 -13.55 3.28 15.66
C TYR A 134 -14.96 3.72 16.09
N ALA A 135 -15.21 5.00 15.99
CA ALA A 135 -16.53 5.59 16.09
C ALA A 135 -16.90 6.25 14.77
N VAL A 136 -18.15 6.10 14.35
CA VAL A 136 -18.71 6.83 13.22
C VAL A 136 -18.98 8.26 13.66
N VAL A 137 -18.44 9.22 12.96
CA VAL A 137 -18.61 10.66 13.22
C VAL A 137 -19.68 11.25 12.33
N GLU A 138 -19.76 10.79 11.09
CA GLU A 138 -20.71 11.28 10.09
C GLU A 138 -21.09 10.16 9.11
N GLU A 139 -22.37 10.10 8.77
CA GLU A 139 -22.89 9.23 7.70
C GLU A 139 -23.00 10.02 6.40
N CYS A 140 -22.43 9.48 5.33
CA CYS A 140 -22.52 10.07 4.00
C CYS A 140 -23.64 9.44 3.19
N ALA A 141 -24.18 10.18 2.22
CA ALA A 141 -25.19 9.66 1.31
C ALA A 141 -24.61 8.54 0.43
N VAL A 142 -25.24 7.38 0.46
CA VAL A 142 -24.88 6.23 -0.37
C VAL A 142 -25.54 6.34 -1.74
N PRO A 143 -24.78 6.28 -2.86
CA PRO A 143 -25.36 6.33 -4.20
C PRO A 143 -26.25 5.10 -4.46
N GLN A 144 -27.47 5.35 -4.93
CA GLN A 144 -28.37 4.26 -5.33
C GLN A 144 -27.82 3.47 -6.53
N GLY A 145 -28.13 2.18 -6.62
CA GLY A 145 -27.71 1.29 -7.71
C GLY A 145 -26.21 0.97 -7.72
N ARG A 146 -25.52 1.17 -6.61
CA ARG A 146 -24.13 0.78 -6.39
C ARG A 146 -24.04 -0.28 -5.31
N ASN A 147 -22.97 -1.09 -5.37
CA ASN A 147 -22.70 -2.12 -4.35
C ASN A 147 -22.15 -1.52 -3.04
N ILE A 148 -22.34 -0.23 -2.79
CA ILE A 148 -21.92 0.46 -1.57
C ILE A 148 -23.03 0.28 -0.53
N ARG A 149 -22.68 -0.21 0.65
CA ARG A 149 -23.58 -0.46 1.79
C ARG A 149 -23.52 0.64 2.83
N ALA A 150 -22.33 1.21 3.02
CA ALA A 150 -22.12 2.35 3.90
C ALA A 150 -21.01 3.24 3.38
N ASP A 151 -21.10 4.54 3.67
CA ASP A 151 -20.08 5.55 3.39
C ASP A 151 -20.06 6.49 4.60
N GLN A 152 -18.96 6.53 5.34
CA GLN A 152 -18.89 7.11 6.67
C GLN A 152 -17.56 7.82 6.89
N PHE A 153 -17.58 8.92 7.64
CA PHE A 153 -16.38 9.42 8.28
C PHE A 153 -16.24 8.80 9.67
N ILE A 154 -15.08 8.25 9.93
CA ILE A 154 -14.75 7.55 11.18
C ILE A 154 -13.56 8.20 11.88
N ARG A 155 -13.47 7.97 13.18
CA ARG A 155 -12.28 8.27 14.01
C ARG A 155 -11.96 7.05 14.86
N PHE A 156 -10.69 6.71 14.95
CA PHE A 156 -10.24 5.64 15.84
C PHE A 156 -10.49 6.00 17.31
N THR A 157 -10.89 5.02 18.12
CA THR A 157 -11.27 5.24 19.54
C THR A 157 -10.21 4.80 20.54
N GLY A 158 -9.25 3.94 20.14
CA GLY A 158 -8.16 3.54 21.03
C GLY A 158 -7.22 4.71 21.34
N ALA A 159 -6.82 4.88 22.60
CA ALA A 159 -5.99 6.01 23.03
C ALA A 159 -4.68 6.18 22.24
N GLN A 160 -4.00 5.07 21.91
CA GLN A 160 -2.81 5.10 21.07
C GLN A 160 -3.16 5.46 19.62
N ALA A 161 -4.22 4.84 19.08
CA ALA A 161 -4.65 5.07 17.70
C ALA A 161 -5.08 6.53 17.47
N GLN A 162 -5.74 7.16 18.45
CA GLN A 162 -6.10 8.59 18.40
C GLN A 162 -4.88 9.51 18.43
N ARG A 163 -3.83 9.16 19.19
CA ARG A 163 -2.59 9.94 19.19
C ARG A 163 -1.85 9.84 17.87
N ASP A 164 -1.80 8.63 17.31
CA ASP A 164 -1.03 8.34 16.10
C ASP A 164 -1.76 8.79 14.83
N CYS A 165 -3.10 8.74 14.83
CA CYS A 165 -3.97 9.14 13.72
C CYS A 165 -5.18 9.94 14.24
N PRO A 166 -5.01 11.23 14.56
CA PRO A 166 -6.10 12.08 15.07
C PRO A 166 -7.11 12.52 13.99
N CYS A 167 -6.81 12.24 12.73
CA CYS A 167 -7.61 12.68 11.58
C CYS A 167 -8.88 11.85 11.41
N LEU A 168 -9.83 12.41 10.66
CA LEU A 168 -10.99 11.67 10.15
C LEU A 168 -10.57 10.87 8.92
N LEU A 169 -11.02 9.63 8.88
CA LEU A 169 -10.85 8.75 7.72
C LEU A 169 -12.20 8.40 7.13
N ARG A 170 -12.26 8.20 5.82
CA ARG A 170 -13.46 7.75 5.15
C ARG A 170 -13.49 6.23 5.11
N ARG A 171 -14.54 5.65 5.65
CA ARG A 171 -14.84 4.22 5.61
C ARG A 171 -15.92 3.96 4.58
N VAL A 172 -15.68 3.05 3.65
CA VAL A 172 -16.67 2.65 2.65
C VAL A 172 -16.85 1.15 2.73
N VAL A 173 -18.07 0.68 2.94
CA VAL A 173 -18.44 -0.73 2.92
C VAL A 173 -19.03 -1.06 1.56
N VAL A 174 -18.44 -2.06 0.90
CA VAL A 174 -18.85 -2.50 -0.43
C VAL A 174 -19.27 -3.97 -0.37
N TRP A 175 -20.38 -4.31 -1.02
CA TRP A 175 -20.77 -5.69 -1.21
C TRP A 175 -19.99 -6.34 -2.36
N ASP A 176 -19.23 -7.38 -2.06
CA ASP A 176 -18.52 -8.20 -3.03
C ASP A 176 -19.43 -9.34 -3.49
N GLU A 177 -20.07 -9.16 -4.65
CA GLU A 177 -21.00 -10.15 -5.21
C GLU A 177 -20.32 -11.49 -5.51
N LYS A 178 -19.07 -11.47 -5.92
CA LYS A 178 -18.33 -12.69 -6.27
C LYS A 178 -18.09 -13.58 -5.06
N ASN A 179 -17.75 -13.00 -3.94
CA ASN A 179 -17.40 -13.72 -2.71
C ASN A 179 -18.53 -13.69 -1.67
N GLN A 180 -19.69 -13.06 -1.98
CA GLN A 180 -20.88 -12.95 -1.12
C GLN A 180 -20.54 -12.44 0.29
N ARG A 181 -19.77 -11.37 0.36
CA ARG A 181 -19.33 -10.75 1.62
C ARG A 181 -19.17 -9.23 1.50
N GLU A 182 -19.19 -8.59 2.65
CA GLU A 182 -18.81 -7.18 2.73
C GLU A 182 -17.30 -7.02 2.76
N ILE A 183 -16.82 -5.94 2.14
CA ILE A 183 -15.43 -5.49 2.17
C ILE A 183 -15.43 -4.05 2.69
N GLU A 184 -14.61 -3.79 3.67
CA GLU A 184 -14.40 -2.46 4.25
C GLU A 184 -12.92 -2.07 4.36
#